data_6cb93d76b51ec50119612250ba4e0721
#
_entry.id   6cb93d76b51ec50119612250ba4e0721
#
_cell.length_a   1.000
_cell.length_b   1.000
_cell.length_c   1.000
_cell.angle_alpha   90.00
_cell.angle_beta   90.00
_cell.angle_gamma   90.00
#
_symmetry.space_group_name_H-M   'P 1'
#
loop_
_entity.id
_entity.type
_entity.pdbx_description
1 polymer ?
#
loop_
_entity_poly.entity_id
_entity_poly.type
_entity_poly.pdbx_seq_one_letter_code
_entity_poly.pdbx_strand_id
1 'polypeptide(L)'
;ELVRRTRDTVPDNIAYLKERGQDAEKINMFFRDMDARRRMREELSKIPGILVSSSIPNNLEINAEGADKGGALIRLAARLGIDREATMSFGDGENDLSMIRMAGIGVAMENGHESVKEAADYITKTNNEAGVAKAICHFTGIQI
;
A
#
# COMPACT_ATOMS: atom_id res chain seq x y z
N GLU A 1 -4.78 -8.34 -20.25
CA GLU A 1 -4.58 -9.74 -20.71
C GLU A 1 -3.86 -10.58 -19.66
N LEU A 2 -2.79 -10.07 -19.01
CA LEU A 2 -2.05 -10.77 -17.96
C LEU A 2 -2.95 -11.17 -16.78
N VAL A 3 -3.82 -10.27 -16.31
CA VAL A 3 -4.73 -10.53 -15.19
C VAL A 3 -5.69 -11.68 -15.51
N ARG A 4 -6.19 -11.78 -16.74
CA ARG A 4 -7.07 -12.88 -17.15
C ARG A 4 -6.38 -14.24 -17.21
N ARG A 5 -5.07 -14.25 -17.44
CA ARG A 5 -4.27 -15.51 -17.50
C ARG A 5 -3.85 -16.02 -16.14
N THR A 6 -3.83 -15.15 -15.12
CA THR A 6 -3.31 -15.47 -13.79
C THR A 6 -4.38 -15.53 -12.72
N ARG A 7 -5.68 -15.39 -13.10
CA ARG A 7 -6.80 -15.37 -12.16
C ARG A 7 -7.97 -16.16 -12.68
N ASP A 8 -8.63 -16.86 -11.79
CA ASP A 8 -9.90 -17.53 -12.09
C ASP A 8 -11.00 -16.49 -12.25
N THR A 9 -11.89 -16.71 -13.22
CA THR A 9 -13.08 -15.89 -13.42
C THR A 9 -14.27 -16.66 -12.88
N VAL A 10 -14.99 -16.07 -11.94
CA VAL A 10 -16.18 -16.65 -11.34
C VAL A 10 -17.37 -15.70 -11.51
N PRO A 11 -18.59 -16.22 -11.74
CA PRO A 11 -19.78 -15.38 -11.94
C PRO A 11 -20.17 -14.59 -10.66
N ASP A 12 -19.99 -15.19 -9.50
CA ASP A 12 -20.31 -14.63 -8.18
C ASP A 12 -19.18 -14.96 -7.19
N ASN A 13 -18.40 -13.94 -6.86
CA ASN A 13 -17.26 -14.05 -5.94
C ASN A 13 -17.72 -14.40 -4.51
N ILE A 14 -18.88 -13.91 -4.08
CA ILE A 14 -19.39 -14.13 -2.72
C ILE A 14 -19.85 -15.58 -2.56
N ALA A 15 -20.63 -16.09 -3.53
CA ALA A 15 -21.05 -17.47 -3.53
C ALA A 15 -19.84 -18.42 -3.57
N TYR A 16 -18.85 -18.11 -4.41
CA TYR A 16 -17.62 -18.89 -4.55
C TYR A 16 -16.82 -18.99 -3.24
N LEU A 17 -16.65 -17.88 -2.52
CA LEU A 17 -15.95 -17.87 -1.24
C LEU A 17 -16.72 -18.62 -0.15
N LYS A 18 -18.05 -18.42 -0.07
CA LYS A 18 -18.91 -19.12 0.89
C LYS A 18 -18.91 -20.62 0.70
N GLU A 19 -18.99 -21.09 -0.53
CA GLU A 19 -18.96 -22.52 -0.87
C GLU A 19 -17.65 -23.18 -0.42
N ARG A 20 -16.55 -22.45 -0.48
CA ARG A 20 -15.22 -22.91 -0.06
C ARG A 20 -14.92 -22.71 1.43
N GLY A 21 -15.78 -22.04 2.17
CA GLY A 21 -15.53 -21.67 3.56
C GLY A 21 -14.30 -20.77 3.71
N GLN A 22 -14.04 -19.90 2.72
CA GLN A 22 -12.89 -19.00 2.68
C GLN A 22 -13.32 -17.55 2.86
N ASP A 23 -12.53 -16.80 3.61
CA ASP A 23 -12.65 -15.36 3.71
C ASP A 23 -11.82 -14.65 2.63
N ALA A 24 -12.21 -13.42 2.30
CA ALA A 24 -11.43 -12.59 1.40
C ALA A 24 -10.32 -11.87 2.17
N GLU A 25 -9.07 -12.14 1.83
CA GLU A 25 -7.91 -11.40 2.40
C GLU A 25 -7.85 -9.95 1.91
N LYS A 26 -8.24 -9.71 0.66
CA LYS A 26 -8.28 -8.40 0.01
C LYS A 26 -9.34 -8.40 -1.09
N ILE A 27 -10.10 -7.31 -1.19
CA ILE A 27 -10.97 -7.06 -2.34
C ILE A 27 -10.36 -5.92 -3.18
N ASN A 28 -10.24 -6.15 -4.48
CA ASN A 28 -9.73 -5.15 -5.42
C ASN A 28 -10.82 -4.81 -6.44
N MET A 29 -11.26 -3.57 -6.45
CA MET A 29 -12.31 -3.07 -7.34
C MET A 29 -11.69 -2.14 -8.40
N PHE A 30 -12.06 -2.33 -9.66
CA PHE A 30 -11.59 -1.49 -10.77
C PHE A 30 -12.75 -0.71 -11.38
N PHE A 31 -12.52 0.56 -11.63
CA PHE A 31 -13.54 1.49 -12.11
C PHE A 31 -13.16 2.06 -13.48
N ARG A 32 -14.16 2.19 -14.36
CA ARG A 32 -14.06 2.97 -15.58
C ARG A 32 -14.58 4.40 -15.38
N ASP A 33 -15.55 4.56 -14.47
CA ASP A 33 -16.15 5.84 -14.06
C ASP A 33 -15.50 6.30 -12.73
N MET A 34 -14.80 7.42 -12.78
CA MET A 34 -14.10 7.97 -11.62
C MET A 34 -15.05 8.59 -10.60
N ASP A 35 -16.23 9.06 -11.01
CA ASP A 35 -17.24 9.54 -10.10
C ASP A 35 -17.89 8.39 -9.33
N ALA A 36 -18.12 7.26 -9.99
CA ALA A 36 -18.57 6.04 -9.32
C ALA A 36 -17.52 5.54 -8.32
N ARG A 37 -16.21 5.60 -8.67
CA ARG A 37 -15.12 5.26 -7.77
C ARG A 37 -15.13 6.15 -6.52
N ARG A 38 -15.28 7.48 -6.71
CA ARG A 38 -15.30 8.44 -5.59
C ARG A 38 -16.48 8.15 -4.64
N ARG A 39 -17.70 8.01 -5.19
CA ARG A 39 -18.88 7.65 -4.38
C ARG A 39 -18.71 6.34 -3.63
N MET A 40 -18.17 5.32 -4.29
CA MET A 40 -17.91 4.03 -3.66
C MET A 40 -16.89 4.15 -2.53
N ARG A 41 -15.81 4.92 -2.70
CA ARG A 41 -14.81 5.18 -1.64
C ARG A 41 -15.45 5.83 -0.42
N GLU A 42 -16.31 6.84 -0.64
CA GLU A 42 -17.04 7.52 0.44
C GLU A 42 -17.96 6.57 1.22
N GLU A 43 -18.69 5.70 0.53
CA GLU A 43 -19.57 4.72 1.18
C GLU A 43 -18.77 3.65 1.93
N LEU A 44 -17.74 3.08 1.33
CA LEU A 44 -16.91 2.07 1.96
C LEU A 44 -16.17 2.62 3.18
N SER A 45 -15.74 3.88 3.16
CA SER A 45 -15.05 4.51 4.28
C SER A 45 -15.92 4.68 5.54
N LYS A 46 -17.24 4.52 5.42
CA LYS A 46 -18.19 4.55 6.56
C LYS A 46 -18.32 3.18 7.24
N ILE A 47 -17.82 2.12 6.63
CA ILE A 47 -17.93 0.76 7.15
C ILE A 47 -16.81 0.54 8.17
N PRO A 48 -17.12 0.24 9.44
CA PRO A 48 -16.09 -0.03 10.44
C PRO A 48 -15.37 -1.35 10.18
N GLY A 49 -14.12 -1.44 10.60
CA GLY A 49 -13.32 -2.65 10.49
C GLY A 49 -12.69 -2.89 9.11
N ILE A 50 -12.85 -1.96 8.17
CA ILE A 50 -12.16 -2.02 6.88
C ILE A 50 -11.30 -0.80 6.63
N LEU A 51 -10.25 -1.00 5.86
CA LEU A 51 -9.37 0.04 5.33
C LEU A 51 -9.52 0.11 3.82
N VAL A 52 -9.81 1.31 3.29
CA VAL A 52 -9.92 1.57 1.86
C VAL A 52 -8.72 2.36 1.39
N SER A 53 -7.94 1.78 0.49
CA SER A 53 -6.75 2.39 -0.12
C SER A 53 -6.79 2.30 -1.65
N SER A 54 -5.77 2.81 -2.30
CA SER A 54 -5.61 2.76 -3.76
C SER A 54 -4.13 2.60 -4.10
N SER A 55 -3.83 1.79 -5.11
CA SER A 55 -2.48 1.60 -5.62
C SER A 55 -2.30 2.14 -7.04
N ILE A 56 -3.42 2.33 -7.76
CA ILE A 56 -3.44 2.93 -9.09
C ILE A 56 -4.67 3.83 -9.22
N PRO A 57 -4.69 4.79 -10.17
CA PRO A 57 -5.74 5.82 -10.22
C PRO A 57 -7.18 5.31 -10.30
N ASN A 58 -7.39 4.13 -10.87
CA ASN A 58 -8.73 3.60 -11.16
C ASN A 58 -9.13 2.39 -10.31
N ASN A 59 -8.43 2.10 -9.20
CA ASN A 59 -8.82 1.03 -8.29
C ASN A 59 -9.22 1.53 -6.89
N LEU A 60 -9.89 0.65 -6.14
CA LEU A 60 -10.00 0.68 -4.70
C LEU A 60 -9.56 -0.68 -4.16
N GLU A 61 -8.78 -0.66 -3.11
CA GLU A 61 -8.34 -1.83 -2.37
C GLU A 61 -8.98 -1.80 -0.98
N ILE A 62 -9.69 -2.88 -0.64
CA ILE A 62 -10.38 -3.03 0.63
C ILE A 62 -9.67 -4.13 1.40
N ASN A 63 -9.16 -3.79 2.57
CA ASN A 63 -8.49 -4.69 3.50
C ASN A 63 -9.19 -4.64 4.85
N ALA A 64 -8.92 -5.59 5.73
CA ALA A 64 -9.30 -5.47 7.12
C ALA A 64 -8.54 -4.29 7.78
N GLU A 65 -9.15 -3.65 8.76
CA GLU A 65 -8.49 -2.62 9.56
C GLU A 65 -7.20 -3.17 10.19
N GLY A 66 -6.12 -2.41 10.11
CA GLY A 66 -4.78 -2.85 10.55
C GLY A 66 -4.05 -3.80 9.59
N ALA A 67 -4.68 -4.24 8.50
CA ALA A 67 -4.03 -5.00 7.43
C ALA A 67 -3.46 -4.05 6.36
N ASP A 68 -2.56 -3.16 6.78
CA ASP A 68 -1.86 -2.19 5.94
C ASP A 68 -0.33 -2.39 6.02
N LYS A 69 0.40 -1.73 5.11
CA LYS A 69 1.86 -1.88 4.99
C LYS A 69 2.60 -1.38 6.24
N GLY A 70 2.13 -0.32 6.87
CA GLY A 70 2.73 0.22 8.09
C GLY A 70 2.59 -0.71 9.27
N GLY A 71 1.37 -1.20 9.51
CA GLY A 71 1.13 -2.20 10.55
C GLY A 71 1.92 -3.50 10.31
N ALA A 72 2.06 -3.92 9.05
CA ALA A 72 2.87 -5.08 8.70
C ALA A 72 4.37 -4.84 9.00
N LEU A 73 4.90 -3.67 8.64
CA LEU A 73 6.29 -3.27 8.92
C LEU A 73 6.58 -3.34 10.43
N ILE A 74 5.74 -2.70 11.24
CA ILE A 74 5.97 -2.63 12.69
C ILE A 74 5.85 -4.01 13.35
N ARG A 75 4.88 -4.83 12.95
CA ARG A 75 4.77 -6.21 13.46
C ARG A 75 5.98 -7.06 13.07
N LEU A 76 6.49 -6.91 11.85
CA LEU A 76 7.69 -7.61 11.40
C LEU A 76 8.94 -7.15 12.17
N ALA A 77 9.15 -5.84 12.33
CA ALA A 77 10.25 -5.28 13.11
C ALA A 77 10.23 -5.82 14.55
N ALA A 78 9.08 -5.75 15.22
CA ALA A 78 8.92 -6.28 16.58
C ALA A 78 9.24 -7.78 16.67
N ARG A 79 8.77 -8.58 15.69
CA ARG A 79 9.06 -10.02 15.64
C ARG A 79 10.55 -10.34 15.45
N LEU A 80 11.28 -9.46 14.78
CA LEU A 80 12.73 -9.58 14.55
C LEU A 80 13.57 -8.92 15.66
N GLY A 81 12.95 -8.31 16.66
CA GLY A 81 13.65 -7.56 17.71
C GLY A 81 14.32 -6.29 17.21
N ILE A 82 13.77 -5.69 16.13
CA ILE A 82 14.27 -4.44 15.55
C ILE A 82 13.41 -3.29 16.08
N ASP A 83 14.05 -2.28 16.65
CA ASP A 83 13.37 -1.07 17.08
C ASP A 83 12.80 -0.31 15.88
N ARG A 84 11.66 0.35 16.07
CA ARG A 84 11.00 1.16 15.04
C ARG A 84 11.99 2.17 14.41
N GLU A 85 12.77 2.83 15.24
CA GLU A 85 13.76 3.86 14.87
C GLU A 85 14.87 3.31 13.96
N ALA A 86 15.08 1.99 13.94
CA ALA A 86 16.03 1.30 13.07
C ALA A 86 15.40 0.82 11.76
N THR A 87 14.15 1.22 11.47
CA THR A 87 13.46 0.86 10.22
C THR A 87 13.48 2.00 9.22
N MET A 88 13.59 1.67 7.95
CA MET A 88 13.44 2.61 6.83
C MET A 88 12.41 2.06 5.84
N SER A 89 11.52 2.90 5.36
CA SER A 89 10.51 2.54 4.37
C SER A 89 10.59 3.42 3.13
N PHE A 90 10.16 2.87 2.00
CA PHE A 90 10.13 3.56 0.71
C PHE A 90 8.74 3.42 0.09
N GLY A 91 8.19 4.50 -0.45
CA GLY A 91 6.86 4.47 -1.06
C GLY A 91 6.65 5.53 -2.13
N ASP A 92 5.71 5.24 -3.04
CA ASP A 92 5.28 6.17 -4.10
C ASP A 92 3.74 6.28 -4.21
N GLY A 93 2.97 5.36 -3.64
CA GLY A 93 1.51 5.30 -3.72
C GLY A 93 0.78 5.54 -2.40
N GLU A 94 -0.52 5.88 -2.47
CA GLU A 94 -1.35 6.10 -1.27
C GLU A 94 -1.35 4.91 -0.30
N ASN A 95 -1.22 3.68 -0.82
CA ASN A 95 -1.15 2.48 0.00
C ASN A 95 0.17 2.32 0.78
N ASP A 96 1.15 3.21 0.54
CA ASP A 96 2.42 3.26 1.27
C ASP A 96 2.38 4.26 2.44
N LEU A 97 1.38 5.14 2.50
CA LEU A 97 1.29 6.21 3.50
C LEU A 97 1.46 5.73 4.94
N SER A 98 0.83 4.61 5.29
CA SER A 98 0.95 4.06 6.64
C SER A 98 2.40 3.64 6.94
N MET A 99 3.06 3.02 5.99
CA MET A 99 4.44 2.56 6.11
C MET A 99 5.42 3.74 6.21
N ILE A 100 5.21 4.78 5.40
CA ILE A 100 6.00 6.02 5.44
C ILE A 100 5.90 6.70 6.82
N ARG A 101 4.70 6.79 7.39
CA ARG A 101 4.47 7.43 8.69
C ARG A 101 4.94 6.60 9.89
N MET A 102 4.93 5.28 9.77
CA MET A 102 5.19 4.37 10.88
C MET A 102 6.65 3.92 10.97
N ALA A 103 7.42 3.99 9.91
CA ALA A 103 8.85 3.69 9.94
C ALA A 103 9.63 4.68 10.82
N GLY A 104 10.86 4.34 11.17
CA GLY A 104 11.83 5.26 11.77
C GLY A 104 12.23 6.35 10.80
N ILE A 105 12.41 5.98 9.51
CA ILE A 105 12.64 6.90 8.40
C ILE A 105 11.70 6.54 7.27
N GLY A 106 10.78 7.45 6.93
CA GLY A 106 9.90 7.34 5.78
C GLY A 106 10.45 8.08 4.57
N VAL A 107 10.68 7.39 3.47
CA VAL A 107 11.26 7.95 2.24
C VAL A 107 10.24 7.89 1.11
N ALA A 108 9.88 9.05 0.55
CA ALA A 108 9.06 9.12 -0.65
C ALA A 108 9.92 9.13 -1.91
N MET A 109 9.43 8.46 -2.96
CA MET A 109 10.02 8.57 -4.30
C MET A 109 9.60 9.92 -4.93
N GLU A 110 10.49 10.57 -5.69
CA GLU A 110 10.22 11.86 -6.34
C GLU A 110 9.03 11.81 -7.31
N ASN A 111 8.83 10.66 -7.97
CA ASN A 111 7.66 10.41 -8.82
C ASN A 111 6.42 9.94 -8.04
N GLY A 112 6.46 9.91 -6.71
CA GLY A 112 5.35 9.47 -5.87
C GLY A 112 4.21 10.46 -5.78
N HIS A 113 3.09 9.99 -5.22
CA HIS A 113 1.91 10.81 -4.98
C HIS A 113 2.21 11.92 -3.98
N GLU A 114 1.59 13.10 -4.16
CA GLU A 114 1.90 14.28 -3.32
C GLU A 114 1.70 14.01 -1.83
N SER A 115 0.60 13.33 -1.46
CA SER A 115 0.34 12.97 -0.06
C SER A 115 1.41 12.08 0.57
N VAL A 116 2.14 11.29 -0.24
CA VAL A 116 3.25 10.44 0.24
C VAL A 116 4.48 11.30 0.48
N LYS A 117 4.76 12.26 -0.43
CA LYS A 117 5.87 13.21 -0.29
C LYS A 117 5.68 14.14 0.92
N GLU A 118 4.46 14.60 1.15
CA GLU A 118 4.11 15.44 2.32
C GLU A 118 4.25 14.68 3.66
N ALA A 119 4.07 13.36 3.65
CA ALA A 119 4.15 12.53 4.84
C ALA A 119 5.56 11.99 5.13
N ALA A 120 6.49 12.10 4.20
CA ALA A 120 7.82 11.52 4.27
C ALA A 120 8.83 12.42 4.99
N ASP A 121 9.81 11.81 5.66
CA ASP A 121 10.95 12.51 6.25
C ASP A 121 11.97 12.96 5.19
N TYR A 122 12.00 12.23 4.05
CA TYR A 122 12.93 12.51 2.96
C TYR A 122 12.32 12.16 1.60
N ILE A 123 12.60 12.99 0.60
CA ILE A 123 12.23 12.71 -0.80
C ILE A 123 13.50 12.35 -1.56
N THR A 124 13.55 11.12 -2.06
CA THR A 124 14.66 10.61 -2.87
C THR A 124 14.37 10.80 -4.36
N LYS A 125 15.25 10.29 -5.24
CA LYS A 125 15.08 10.30 -6.69
C LYS A 125 13.97 9.35 -7.15
N THR A 126 13.64 9.44 -8.43
CA THR A 126 12.59 8.57 -9.04
C THR A 126 12.97 7.10 -9.00
N ASN A 127 11.97 6.24 -9.22
CA ASN A 127 12.15 4.80 -9.36
C ASN A 127 13.16 4.44 -10.47
N ASN A 128 13.23 5.25 -11.53
CA ASN A 128 14.12 5.03 -12.68
C ASN A 128 15.55 5.56 -12.47
N GLU A 129 15.78 6.32 -11.40
CA GLU A 129 17.06 6.95 -11.08
C GLU A 129 17.74 6.33 -9.86
N ALA A 130 17.40 5.09 -9.56
CA ALA A 130 17.90 4.34 -8.39
C ALA A 130 17.63 5.08 -7.05
N GLY A 131 16.44 5.69 -6.89
CA GLY A 131 16.09 6.50 -5.72
C GLY A 131 16.24 5.76 -4.41
N VAL A 132 15.82 4.48 -4.34
CA VAL A 132 15.97 3.64 -3.13
C VAL A 132 17.45 3.51 -2.74
N ALA A 133 18.31 3.13 -3.70
CA ALA A 133 19.75 2.97 -3.44
C ALA A 133 20.38 4.29 -2.97
N LYS A 134 20.05 5.41 -3.63
CA LYS A 134 20.56 6.74 -3.25
C LYS A 134 20.16 7.14 -1.83
N ALA A 135 18.93 6.87 -1.42
CA ALA A 135 18.51 7.17 -0.06
C ALA A 135 19.20 6.25 0.97
N ILE A 136 19.36 4.97 0.67
CA ILE A 136 20.14 4.07 1.53
C ILE A 136 21.57 4.61 1.70
N CYS A 137 22.25 4.96 0.62
CA CYS A 137 23.59 5.57 0.70
C CYS A 137 23.60 6.85 1.54
N HIS A 138 22.60 7.70 1.35
CA HIS A 138 22.49 8.97 2.08
C HIS A 138 22.43 8.77 3.60
N PHE A 139 21.60 7.84 4.06
CA PHE A 139 21.39 7.63 5.50
C PHE A 139 22.40 6.70 6.15
N THR A 140 22.98 5.76 5.41
CA THR A 140 23.92 4.76 5.95
C THR A 140 25.39 5.09 5.70
N GLY A 141 25.69 6.00 4.77
CA GLY A 141 27.07 6.28 4.32
C GLY A 141 27.68 5.17 3.45
N ILE A 142 26.93 4.10 3.15
CA ILE A 142 27.39 3.03 2.25
C ILE A 142 27.48 3.58 0.83
N GLN A 143 28.57 3.32 0.14
CA GLN A 143 28.71 3.62 -1.30
C GLN A 143 28.36 2.38 -2.11
N ILE A 144 27.44 2.53 -3.06
CA ILE A 144 26.98 1.48 -4.00
C ILE A 144 27.45 1.83 -5.41
#